data_b056e15f1cdcea2dc9028a6a46cbda6d
#
_entry.id   b056e15f1cdcea2dc9028a6a46cbda6d
#
_cell.length_a   1.000
_cell.length_b   1.000
_cell.length_c   1.000
_cell.angle_alpha   90.00
_cell.angle_beta   90.00
_cell.angle_gamma   90.00
#
_symmetry.space_group_name_H-M   'P 1'
#
loop_
_entity.id
_entity.type
_entity.pdbx_description
1 polymer ?
#
loop_
_entity_poly.entity_id
_entity_poly.type
_entity_poly.pdbx_seq_one_letter_code
_entity_poly.pdbx_strand_id
1 'polypeptide(L)'
;MTITELTESLSGFDNVCYSGGAAGADRLFGLWASANDQEEIHFSFKKHKYHVPENTIVEIPQYILSDKSVQDKLEQANLKLKRKVPQTGSYVYNLLARNAFQVIITERVYCLAKIIAPDQIDGGTAWATQMYIDAVDEPELYVYNILDNKPYKYDTSTKTYVPVTSVPTPHGRWTGIGSRSATNIDMLSFESYFR
;
A
#
# COMPACT_ATOMS: atom_id res chain seq x y z
N MET A 1 19.90 12.54 3.22
CA MET A 1 19.05 11.46 3.72
C MET A 1 19.09 10.35 2.69
N THR A 2 19.43 9.14 3.09
CA THR A 2 19.41 7.92 2.28
C THR A 2 18.09 7.17 2.47
N ILE A 3 17.83 6.13 1.66
CA ILE A 3 16.67 5.25 1.87
C ILE A 3 16.75 4.59 3.25
N THR A 4 17.93 4.12 3.64
CA THR A 4 18.16 3.49 4.95
C THR A 4 17.84 4.44 6.09
N GLU A 5 18.35 5.67 6.07
CA GLU A 5 18.05 6.69 7.09
C GLU A 5 16.55 7.01 7.16
N LEU A 6 15.86 7.07 6.02
CA LEU A 6 14.41 7.27 5.99
C LEU A 6 13.67 6.09 6.62
N THR A 7 13.99 4.86 6.22
CA THR A 7 13.32 3.66 6.76
C THR A 7 13.62 3.46 8.25
N GLU A 8 14.83 3.71 8.71
CA GLU A 8 15.20 3.67 10.13
C GLU A 8 14.44 4.70 10.95
N SER A 9 14.30 5.94 10.47
CA SER A 9 13.53 6.97 11.16
C SER A 9 12.04 6.64 11.32
N LEU A 10 11.51 5.78 10.44
CA LEU A 10 10.11 5.37 10.44
C LEU A 10 9.86 4.03 11.13
N SER A 11 10.91 3.26 11.40
CA SER A 11 10.78 1.94 12.07
C SER A 11 10.55 2.03 13.59
N GLY A 12 10.67 3.21 14.18
CA GLY A 12 10.50 3.45 15.62
C GLY A 12 9.05 3.47 16.11
N PHE A 13 8.07 3.30 15.24
CA PHE A 13 6.66 3.25 15.61
C PHE A 13 6.20 1.82 15.84
N ASP A 14 5.53 1.58 16.97
CA ASP A 14 5.03 0.25 17.33
C ASP A 14 3.66 -0.06 16.71
N ASN A 15 2.86 0.99 16.43
CA ASN A 15 1.50 0.83 15.92
C ASN A 15 1.17 1.96 14.95
N VAL A 16 1.36 1.70 13.65
CA VAL A 16 1.32 2.73 12.62
C VAL A 16 0.78 2.23 11.29
N CYS A 17 -0.09 3.06 10.67
CA CYS A 17 -0.54 2.91 9.29
C CYS A 17 0.38 3.68 8.34
N TYR A 18 1.04 3.01 7.45
CA TYR A 18 1.74 3.63 6.33
C TYR A 18 0.83 3.67 5.11
N SER A 19 0.68 4.84 4.51
CA SER A 19 -0.18 5.01 3.35
C SER A 19 0.34 6.09 2.41
N GLY A 20 -0.41 6.42 1.37
CA GLY A 20 0.02 7.39 0.36
C GLY A 20 -0.73 8.71 0.39
N GLY A 21 -1.69 8.87 1.28
CA GLY A 21 -2.46 10.10 1.43
C GLY A 21 -3.33 10.49 0.23
N ALA A 22 -3.48 9.64 -0.77
CA ALA A 22 -4.36 9.90 -1.91
C ALA A 22 -5.84 9.78 -1.50
N ALA A 23 -6.74 10.35 -2.30
CA ALA A 23 -8.17 10.13 -2.14
C ALA A 23 -8.55 8.64 -2.23
N GLY A 24 -9.65 8.24 -1.61
CA GLY A 24 -10.11 6.85 -1.55
C GLY A 24 -9.39 6.05 -0.48
N ALA A 25 -8.91 4.86 -0.82
CA ALA A 25 -8.38 3.89 0.15
C ALA A 25 -7.29 4.43 1.06
N ASP A 26 -6.29 5.14 0.50
CA ASP A 26 -5.17 5.66 1.29
C ASP A 26 -5.66 6.58 2.42
N ARG A 27 -6.58 7.50 2.11
CA ARG A 27 -7.20 8.39 3.10
C ARG A 27 -8.06 7.62 4.10
N LEU A 28 -8.83 6.63 3.65
CA LEU A 28 -9.75 5.87 4.50
C LEU A 28 -9.00 5.05 5.55
N PHE A 29 -7.89 4.42 5.19
CA PHE A 29 -7.04 3.70 6.12
C PHE A 29 -6.36 4.62 7.15
N GLY A 30 -5.90 5.82 6.74
CA GLY A 30 -5.39 6.81 7.68
C GLY A 30 -6.46 7.23 8.69
N LEU A 31 -7.65 7.57 8.23
CA LEU A 31 -8.78 7.91 9.13
C LEU A 31 -9.14 6.76 10.08
N TRP A 32 -9.09 5.52 9.60
CA TRP A 32 -9.35 4.35 10.44
C TRP A 32 -8.26 4.19 11.51
N ALA A 33 -6.98 4.35 11.14
CA ALA A 33 -5.86 4.28 12.07
C ALA A 33 -6.00 5.35 13.18
N SER A 34 -6.23 6.59 12.80
CA SER A 34 -6.43 7.71 13.73
C SER A 34 -7.63 7.49 14.67
N ALA A 35 -8.74 6.94 14.16
CA ALA A 35 -9.92 6.62 14.96
C ALA A 35 -9.70 5.45 15.94
N ASN A 36 -8.65 4.65 15.74
CA ASN A 36 -8.27 3.52 16.59
C ASN A 36 -6.96 3.78 17.38
N ASP A 37 -6.65 5.05 17.66
CA ASP A 37 -5.48 5.49 18.43
C ASP A 37 -4.14 4.96 17.91
N GLN A 38 -4.04 4.83 16.57
CA GLN A 38 -2.81 4.45 15.88
C GLN A 38 -2.20 5.66 15.16
N GLU A 39 -0.88 5.66 15.02
CA GLU A 39 -0.20 6.65 14.21
C GLU A 39 -0.53 6.48 12.73
N GLU A 40 -0.55 7.59 11.98
CA GLU A 40 -0.68 7.56 10.53
C GLU A 40 0.48 8.33 9.88
N ILE A 41 1.11 7.71 8.88
CA ILE A 41 2.19 8.31 8.11
C ILE A 41 1.87 8.15 6.62
N HIS A 42 1.80 9.28 5.91
CA HIS A 42 1.48 9.30 4.51
C HIS A 42 2.68 9.74 3.67
N PHE A 43 3.17 8.85 2.83
CA PHE A 43 4.25 9.17 1.91
C PHE A 43 3.76 10.00 0.73
N SER A 44 4.45 11.08 0.46
CA SER A 44 4.14 12.03 -0.58
C SER A 44 5.42 12.43 -1.36
N PHE A 45 5.28 13.28 -2.35
CA PHE A 45 6.39 13.86 -3.10
C PHE A 45 5.99 15.23 -3.63
N LYS A 46 6.96 16.04 -4.04
CA LYS A 46 6.71 17.39 -4.56
C LYS A 46 5.64 17.38 -5.65
N LYS A 47 4.60 18.22 -5.48
CA LYS A 47 3.41 18.34 -6.34
C LYS A 47 2.41 17.17 -6.24
N HIS A 48 2.60 16.23 -5.33
CA HIS A 48 1.58 15.22 -5.08
C HIS A 48 0.35 15.86 -4.43
N LYS A 49 -0.84 15.49 -4.91
CA LYS A 49 -2.11 15.92 -4.31
C LYS A 49 -2.53 14.89 -3.27
N TYR A 50 -2.42 15.25 -2.01
CA TYR A 50 -2.88 14.44 -0.89
C TYR A 50 -4.20 14.97 -0.32
N HIS A 51 -4.89 14.14 0.45
CA HIS A 51 -6.22 14.39 1.03
C HIS A 51 -6.28 14.02 2.53
N VAL A 52 -5.17 14.20 3.21
CA VAL A 52 -4.93 13.87 4.62
C VAL A 52 -4.29 15.08 5.32
N PRO A 53 -4.26 15.12 6.67
CA PRO A 53 -3.63 16.22 7.40
C PRO A 53 -2.14 16.40 7.04
N GLU A 54 -1.69 17.64 6.91
CA GLU A 54 -0.31 17.96 6.48
C GLU A 54 0.74 17.44 7.47
N ASN A 55 0.43 17.43 8.75
CA ASN A 55 1.33 16.95 9.80
C ASN A 55 1.56 15.42 9.78
N THR A 56 0.79 14.66 8.98
CA THR A 56 0.98 13.23 8.79
C THR A 56 1.80 12.90 7.52
N ILE A 57 2.23 13.93 6.79
CA ILE A 57 2.91 13.77 5.49
C ILE A 57 4.42 13.66 5.67
N VAL A 58 5.00 12.64 5.05
CA VAL A 58 6.44 12.50 4.82
C VAL A 58 6.72 12.68 3.32
N GLU A 59 7.31 13.83 2.96
CA GLU A 59 7.69 14.10 1.57
C GLU A 59 9.01 13.41 1.22
N ILE A 60 8.97 12.51 0.24
CA ILE A 60 10.14 11.79 -0.26
C ILE A 60 10.80 12.63 -1.37
N PRO A 61 12.09 12.99 -1.23
CA PRO A 61 12.81 13.74 -2.25
C PRO A 61 12.92 12.98 -3.57
N GLN A 62 12.93 13.70 -4.70
CA GLN A 62 12.98 13.10 -6.02
C GLN A 62 14.20 12.19 -6.22
N TYR A 63 15.37 12.53 -5.67
CA TYR A 63 16.58 11.70 -5.82
C TYR A 63 16.44 10.34 -5.12
N ILE A 64 15.66 10.26 -4.02
CA ILE A 64 15.33 8.99 -3.35
C ILE A 64 14.31 8.20 -4.17
N LEU A 65 13.25 8.83 -4.69
CA LEU A 65 12.28 8.15 -5.56
C LEU A 65 12.94 7.59 -6.84
N SER A 66 13.99 8.23 -7.32
CA SER A 66 14.75 7.82 -8.52
C SER A 66 15.98 6.98 -8.19
N ASP A 67 16.15 6.54 -6.95
CA ASP A 67 17.25 5.67 -6.56
C ASP A 67 17.18 4.31 -7.28
N LYS A 68 18.36 3.75 -7.57
CA LYS A 68 18.45 2.47 -8.30
C LYS A 68 17.71 1.34 -7.58
N SER A 69 17.75 1.30 -6.26
CA SER A 69 17.07 0.26 -5.48
C SER A 69 15.54 0.35 -5.58
N VAL A 70 14.98 1.55 -5.74
CA VAL A 70 13.54 1.75 -5.99
C VAL A 70 13.18 1.34 -7.41
N GLN A 71 14.04 1.71 -8.39
CA GLN A 71 13.86 1.29 -9.78
C GLN A 71 13.86 -0.23 -9.91
N ASP A 72 14.82 -0.90 -9.27
CA ASP A 72 14.93 -2.38 -9.28
C ASP A 72 13.69 -3.05 -8.71
N LYS A 73 13.08 -2.50 -7.64
CA LYS A 73 11.82 -3.02 -7.09
C LYS A 73 10.65 -2.89 -8.07
N LEU A 74 10.56 -1.78 -8.78
CA LEU A 74 9.53 -1.59 -9.81
C LEU A 74 9.77 -2.53 -11.00
N GLU A 75 11.00 -2.68 -11.45
CA GLU A 75 11.36 -3.60 -12.53
C GLU A 75 11.06 -5.05 -12.15
N GLN A 76 11.42 -5.46 -10.92
CA GLN A 76 11.13 -6.80 -10.41
C GLN A 76 9.60 -7.07 -10.37
N ALA A 77 8.82 -6.17 -9.80
CA ALA A 77 7.37 -6.29 -9.78
C ALA A 77 6.78 -6.37 -11.20
N ASN A 78 7.39 -5.65 -12.15
CA ASN A 78 6.93 -5.64 -13.53
C ASN A 78 7.20 -6.95 -14.30
N LEU A 79 8.11 -7.80 -13.84
CA LEU A 79 8.28 -9.15 -14.43
C LEU A 79 6.96 -9.94 -14.34
N LYS A 80 6.22 -9.74 -13.26
CA LYS A 80 4.89 -10.35 -13.06
C LYS A 80 3.78 -9.54 -13.71
N LEU A 81 3.76 -8.22 -13.53
CA LEU A 81 2.69 -7.34 -13.98
C LEU A 81 2.67 -7.13 -15.50
N LYS A 82 3.83 -7.20 -16.17
CA LYS A 82 3.99 -7.04 -17.62
C LYS A 82 3.34 -5.76 -18.16
N ARG A 83 3.50 -4.66 -17.42
CA ARG A 83 2.95 -3.34 -17.76
C ARG A 83 4.06 -2.42 -18.29
N LYS A 84 3.67 -1.31 -18.90
CA LYS A 84 4.64 -0.27 -19.28
C LYS A 84 5.13 0.45 -18.02
N VAL A 85 6.44 0.38 -17.74
CA VAL A 85 7.07 1.17 -16.68
C VAL A 85 7.07 2.65 -17.11
N PRO A 86 6.54 3.56 -16.27
CA PRO A 86 6.58 4.99 -16.58
C PRO A 86 8.02 5.52 -16.59
N GLN A 87 8.25 6.61 -17.31
CA GLN A 87 9.54 7.29 -17.32
C GLN A 87 9.93 7.74 -15.90
N THR A 88 11.14 7.41 -15.47
CA THR A 88 11.71 7.81 -14.17
C THR A 88 11.58 9.32 -13.96
N GLY A 89 11.11 9.72 -12.78
CA GLY A 89 10.87 11.12 -12.42
C GLY A 89 9.57 11.73 -12.96
N SER A 90 8.79 10.99 -13.78
CA SER A 90 7.44 11.43 -14.13
C SER A 90 6.49 11.35 -12.93
N TYR A 91 5.41 12.11 -12.97
CA TYR A 91 4.41 12.07 -11.90
C TYR A 91 3.86 10.66 -11.64
N VAL A 92 3.57 9.91 -12.70
CA VAL A 92 3.07 8.53 -12.60
C VAL A 92 4.15 7.60 -12.03
N TYR A 93 5.40 7.74 -12.47
CA TYR A 93 6.53 7.01 -11.87
C TYR A 93 6.63 7.28 -10.37
N ASN A 94 6.58 8.54 -9.96
CA ASN A 94 6.69 8.93 -8.56
C ASN A 94 5.55 8.36 -7.69
N LEU A 95 4.33 8.25 -8.24
CA LEU A 95 3.22 7.57 -7.57
C LEU A 95 3.52 6.09 -7.31
N LEU A 96 4.14 5.40 -8.28
CA LEU A 96 4.51 3.99 -8.13
C LEU A 96 5.73 3.81 -7.23
N ALA A 97 6.77 4.65 -7.41
CA ALA A 97 7.99 4.61 -6.60
C ALA A 97 7.71 4.87 -5.11
N ARG A 98 6.82 5.82 -4.80
CA ARG A 98 6.37 6.09 -3.45
C ARG A 98 5.78 4.87 -2.76
N ASN A 99 5.05 4.02 -3.51
CA ASN A 99 4.45 2.81 -2.94
C ASN A 99 5.50 1.83 -2.38
N ALA A 100 6.73 1.85 -2.90
CA ALA A 100 7.81 1.02 -2.35
C ALA A 100 8.08 1.35 -0.87
N PHE A 101 8.01 2.63 -0.49
CA PHE A 101 8.24 3.05 0.89
C PHE A 101 7.10 2.64 1.82
N GLN A 102 5.87 2.51 1.31
CA GLN A 102 4.75 2.02 2.11
C GLN A 102 4.95 0.55 2.48
N VAL A 103 5.48 -0.28 1.57
CA VAL A 103 5.52 -1.74 1.73
C VAL A 103 6.84 -2.30 2.25
N ILE A 104 7.95 -1.53 2.18
CA ILE A 104 9.28 -2.00 2.64
C ILE A 104 9.36 -2.15 4.15
N ILE A 105 8.67 -1.29 4.91
CA ILE A 105 8.76 -1.18 6.37
C ILE A 105 7.56 -1.80 7.08
N THR A 106 6.68 -2.45 6.35
CA THR A 106 5.41 -2.98 6.86
C THR A 106 5.46 -4.48 7.07
N GLU A 107 4.72 -4.93 8.07
CA GLU A 107 4.53 -6.36 8.38
C GLU A 107 3.28 -6.91 7.67
N ARG A 108 2.28 -6.05 7.43
CA ARG A 108 1.00 -6.42 6.83
C ARG A 108 0.53 -5.37 5.85
N VAL A 109 -0.19 -5.81 4.83
CA VAL A 109 -0.79 -4.92 3.83
C VAL A 109 -2.29 -5.16 3.74
N TYR A 110 -3.07 -4.09 3.84
CA TYR A 110 -4.52 -4.08 3.70
C TYR A 110 -4.91 -3.23 2.49
N CYS A 111 -5.76 -3.79 1.63
CA CYS A 111 -6.15 -3.13 0.40
C CYS A 111 -7.67 -2.98 0.26
N LEU A 112 -8.13 -1.82 -0.21
CA LEU A 112 -9.45 -1.67 -0.81
C LEU A 112 -9.26 -1.56 -2.33
N ALA A 113 -9.47 -2.65 -3.07
CA ALA A 113 -9.07 -2.72 -4.48
C ALA A 113 -9.97 -3.65 -5.29
N LYS A 114 -9.80 -3.62 -6.61
CA LYS A 114 -10.47 -4.56 -7.53
C LYS A 114 -9.55 -5.74 -7.81
N ILE A 115 -10.00 -6.95 -7.53
CA ILE A 115 -9.36 -8.19 -8.01
C ILE A 115 -9.97 -8.48 -9.38
N ILE A 116 -9.17 -8.35 -10.43
CA ILE A 116 -9.62 -8.49 -11.83
C ILE A 116 -9.29 -9.84 -12.45
N ALA A 117 -8.41 -10.61 -11.79
CA ALA A 117 -8.10 -12.00 -12.09
C ALA A 117 -7.64 -12.69 -10.79
N PRO A 118 -7.63 -14.01 -10.67
CA PRO A 118 -7.27 -14.70 -9.43
C PRO A 118 -5.92 -14.29 -8.84
N ASP A 119 -4.99 -13.85 -9.66
CA ASP A 119 -3.64 -13.42 -9.26
C ASP A 119 -3.37 -11.93 -9.51
N GLN A 120 -4.41 -11.12 -9.83
CA GLN A 120 -4.21 -9.76 -10.30
C GLN A 120 -5.15 -8.73 -9.67
N ILE A 121 -4.55 -7.70 -9.10
CA ILE A 121 -5.22 -6.46 -8.65
C ILE A 121 -5.12 -5.39 -9.75
N ASP A 122 -6.14 -4.54 -9.85
CA ASP A 122 -6.19 -3.42 -10.79
C ASP A 122 -5.32 -2.23 -10.37
N GLY A 123 -4.97 -1.40 -11.34
CA GLY A 123 -4.40 -0.06 -11.16
C GLY A 123 -3.00 -0.03 -10.53
N GLY A 124 -2.70 1.10 -9.89
CA GLY A 124 -1.42 1.35 -9.21
C GLY A 124 -1.19 0.47 -7.98
N THR A 125 -2.28 0.04 -7.34
CA THR A 125 -2.24 -0.85 -6.17
C THR A 125 -1.55 -2.18 -6.49
N ALA A 126 -1.70 -2.70 -7.71
CA ALA A 126 -1.01 -3.91 -8.14
C ALA A 126 0.52 -3.82 -8.03
N TRP A 127 1.10 -2.64 -8.26
CA TRP A 127 2.54 -2.44 -8.12
C TRP A 127 2.99 -2.54 -6.66
N ALA A 128 2.25 -1.90 -5.74
CA ALA A 128 2.55 -1.96 -4.32
C ALA A 128 2.43 -3.39 -3.77
N THR A 129 1.33 -4.06 -4.08
CA THR A 129 1.11 -5.44 -3.62
C THR A 129 2.13 -6.41 -4.21
N GLN A 130 2.53 -6.24 -5.47
CA GLN A 130 3.55 -7.08 -6.07
C GLN A 130 4.93 -6.83 -5.46
N MET A 131 5.31 -5.56 -5.22
CA MET A 131 6.57 -5.24 -4.52
C MET A 131 6.61 -5.84 -3.11
N TYR A 132 5.48 -5.87 -2.40
CA TYR A 132 5.38 -6.53 -1.10
C TYR A 132 5.53 -8.05 -1.19
N ILE A 133 4.82 -8.69 -2.13
CA ILE A 133 4.92 -10.14 -2.39
C ILE A 133 6.35 -10.55 -2.76
N ASP A 134 7.05 -9.73 -3.56
CA ASP A 134 8.43 -10.00 -3.97
C ASP A 134 9.46 -9.81 -2.84
N ALA A 135 9.11 -9.06 -1.80
CA ALA A 135 10.00 -8.72 -0.69
C ALA A 135 9.86 -9.61 0.55
N VAL A 136 8.77 -10.38 0.67
CA VAL A 136 8.41 -11.13 1.88
C VAL A 136 8.09 -12.58 1.54
N ASP A 137 8.71 -13.53 2.23
CA ASP A 137 8.48 -14.97 1.99
C ASP A 137 7.04 -15.40 2.26
N GLU A 138 6.44 -14.87 3.34
CA GLU A 138 5.06 -15.14 3.75
C GLU A 138 4.27 -13.83 3.88
N PRO A 139 3.79 -13.25 2.77
CA PRO A 139 3.12 -11.97 2.79
C PRO A 139 1.75 -12.03 3.46
N GLU A 140 1.59 -11.24 4.51
CA GLU A 140 0.32 -10.97 5.19
C GLU A 140 -0.45 -9.87 4.41
N LEU A 141 -1.02 -10.26 3.26
CA LEU A 141 -1.70 -9.36 2.32
C LEU A 141 -3.20 -9.67 2.26
N TYR A 142 -4.00 -8.70 2.67
CA TYR A 142 -5.46 -8.78 2.71
C TYR A 142 -6.08 -7.76 1.77
N VAL A 143 -7.04 -8.18 0.97
CA VAL A 143 -7.72 -7.33 -0.02
C VAL A 143 -9.22 -7.43 0.16
N TYR A 144 -9.88 -6.32 0.44
CA TYR A 144 -11.32 -6.22 0.25
C TYR A 144 -11.58 -5.92 -1.22
N ASN A 145 -12.17 -6.90 -1.90
CA ASN A 145 -12.49 -6.75 -3.32
C ASN A 145 -13.79 -5.95 -3.48
N ILE A 146 -13.66 -4.72 -3.93
CA ILE A 146 -14.81 -3.80 -4.11
C ILE A 146 -15.75 -4.18 -5.27
N LEU A 147 -15.44 -5.23 -6.04
CA LEU A 147 -16.32 -5.73 -7.10
C LEU A 147 -17.38 -6.71 -6.58
N ASP A 148 -17.06 -7.50 -5.57
CA ASP A 148 -17.95 -8.52 -5.02
C ASP A 148 -18.19 -8.38 -3.50
N ASN A 149 -17.60 -7.33 -2.89
CA ASN A 149 -17.74 -6.98 -1.48
C ASN A 149 -17.30 -8.09 -0.52
N LYS A 150 -16.17 -8.74 -0.81
CA LYS A 150 -15.61 -9.82 0.01
C LYS A 150 -14.13 -9.61 0.31
N PRO A 151 -13.66 -10.08 1.48
CA PRO A 151 -12.24 -10.08 1.80
C PRO A 151 -11.54 -11.31 1.21
N TYR A 152 -10.31 -11.08 0.80
CA TYR A 152 -9.40 -12.09 0.25
C TYR A 152 -8.04 -11.99 0.97
N LYS A 153 -7.34 -13.10 1.05
CA LYS A 153 -5.92 -13.17 1.44
C LYS A 153 -5.11 -13.66 0.25
N TYR A 154 -3.91 -13.14 0.07
CA TYR A 154 -2.96 -13.70 -0.89
C TYR A 154 -2.43 -15.03 -0.37
N ASP A 155 -2.53 -16.08 -1.18
CA ASP A 155 -2.02 -17.43 -0.89
C ASP A 155 -0.75 -17.66 -1.70
N THR A 156 0.38 -17.85 -1.00
CA THR A 156 1.69 -18.08 -1.61
C THR A 156 1.80 -19.40 -2.34
N SER A 157 1.06 -20.41 -1.90
CA SER A 157 1.10 -21.76 -2.51
C SER A 157 0.47 -21.77 -3.90
N THR A 158 -0.68 -21.10 -4.06
CA THR A 158 -1.40 -20.98 -5.33
C THR A 158 -1.02 -19.72 -6.11
N LYS A 159 -0.37 -18.75 -5.46
CA LYS A 159 -0.06 -17.41 -5.98
C LYS A 159 -1.30 -16.64 -6.43
N THR A 160 -2.39 -16.80 -5.71
CA THR A 160 -3.70 -16.19 -6.02
C THR A 160 -4.31 -15.56 -4.77
N TYR A 161 -5.32 -14.71 -4.98
CA TYR A 161 -6.15 -14.17 -3.92
C TYR A 161 -7.29 -15.15 -3.64
N VAL A 162 -7.37 -15.67 -2.41
CA VAL A 162 -8.40 -16.62 -1.97
C VAL A 162 -9.36 -15.95 -0.99
N PRO A 163 -10.67 -16.21 -1.07
CA PRO A 163 -11.64 -15.59 -0.15
C PRO A 163 -11.43 -16.09 1.27
N VAL A 164 -11.60 -15.18 2.23
CA VAL A 164 -11.50 -15.47 3.67
C VAL A 164 -12.77 -14.99 4.39
N THR A 165 -13.03 -15.53 5.58
CA THR A 165 -14.20 -15.16 6.39
C THR A 165 -13.88 -14.17 7.51
N SER A 166 -12.59 -13.96 7.78
CA SER A 166 -12.10 -12.98 8.75
C SER A 166 -10.73 -12.47 8.33
N VAL A 167 -10.39 -11.29 8.81
CA VAL A 167 -9.12 -10.60 8.55
C VAL A 167 -8.57 -10.15 9.91
N PRO A 168 -7.28 -10.31 10.21
CA PRO A 168 -6.69 -9.76 11.42
C PRO A 168 -6.95 -8.25 11.51
N THR A 169 -7.32 -7.76 12.68
CA THR A 169 -7.43 -6.31 12.92
C THR A 169 -6.06 -5.65 12.67
N PRO A 170 -5.99 -4.56 11.89
CA PRO A 170 -4.72 -3.88 11.64
C PRO A 170 -4.05 -3.41 12.93
N HIS A 171 -2.81 -3.84 13.16
CA HIS A 171 -1.98 -3.45 14.29
C HIS A 171 -0.49 -3.66 13.94
N GLY A 172 0.41 -3.12 14.77
CA GLY A 172 1.83 -3.12 14.48
C GLY A 172 2.15 -2.16 13.31
N ARG A 173 3.11 -2.49 12.52
CA ARG A 173 3.48 -1.71 11.32
C ARG A 173 2.76 -2.29 10.11
N TRP A 174 1.79 -1.57 9.61
CA TRP A 174 0.97 -2.02 8.50
C TRP A 174 0.75 -0.95 7.44
N THR A 175 0.40 -1.38 6.25
CA THR A 175 0.10 -0.49 5.12
C THR A 175 -1.37 -0.57 4.74
N GLY A 176 -2.00 0.59 4.61
CA GLY A 176 -3.32 0.76 4.00
C GLY A 176 -3.20 1.40 2.62
N ILE A 177 -3.65 0.71 1.57
CA ILE A 177 -3.51 1.16 0.18
C ILE A 177 -4.70 0.70 -0.66
N GLY A 178 -4.93 1.34 -1.81
CA GLY A 178 -5.93 0.81 -2.74
C GLY A 178 -6.43 1.80 -3.77
N SER A 179 -7.67 1.57 -4.19
CA SER A 179 -8.33 2.34 -5.22
C SER A 179 -8.69 3.75 -4.75
N ARG A 180 -8.51 4.72 -5.64
CA ARG A 180 -9.03 6.09 -5.44
C ARG A 180 -10.56 6.16 -5.43
N SER A 181 -11.23 5.15 -5.99
CA SER A 181 -12.68 5.05 -6.00
C SER A 181 -13.27 4.32 -4.78
N ALA A 182 -12.43 3.85 -3.85
CA ALA A 182 -12.90 3.25 -2.61
C ALA A 182 -13.67 4.28 -1.76
N THR A 183 -14.75 3.83 -1.14
CA THR A 183 -15.71 4.64 -0.39
C THR A 183 -15.69 4.30 1.10
N ASN A 184 -16.33 5.14 1.92
CA ASN A 184 -16.55 4.83 3.33
C ASN A 184 -17.33 3.51 3.53
N ILE A 185 -18.24 3.18 2.62
CA ILE A 185 -19.01 1.92 2.68
C ILE A 185 -18.07 0.73 2.50
N ASP A 186 -17.12 0.80 1.57
CA ASP A 186 -16.11 -0.25 1.37
C ASP A 186 -15.26 -0.45 2.63
N MET A 187 -14.85 0.65 3.27
CA MET A 187 -14.05 0.58 4.50
C MET A 187 -14.84 -0.02 5.67
N LEU A 188 -16.06 0.43 5.92
CA LEU A 188 -16.93 -0.11 6.96
C LEU A 188 -17.25 -1.60 6.72
N SER A 189 -17.47 -1.98 5.47
CA SER A 189 -17.69 -3.37 5.09
C SER A 189 -16.44 -4.22 5.34
N PHE A 190 -15.25 -3.70 5.01
CA PHE A 190 -13.98 -4.40 5.28
C PHE A 190 -13.74 -4.55 6.79
N GLU A 191 -13.97 -3.47 7.55
CA GLU A 191 -13.82 -3.46 9.00
C GLU A 191 -14.72 -4.52 9.68
N SER A 192 -15.88 -4.83 9.13
CA SER A 192 -16.79 -5.85 9.67
C SER A 192 -16.18 -7.26 9.70
N TYR A 193 -15.11 -7.50 8.95
CA TYR A 193 -14.36 -8.76 8.92
C TYR A 193 -13.15 -8.77 9.87
N PHE A 194 -12.81 -7.66 10.52
CA PHE A 194 -11.67 -7.60 11.44
C PHE A 194 -11.95 -8.41 12.72
N ARG A 195 -10.93 -9.23 13.13
CA ARG A 195 -11.00 -10.09 14.33
C ARG A 195 -9.65 -10.09 15.04
#